data_3d2124cdb056e34b0e9f9be0a87ae2f7
#
_entry.id   3d2124cdb056e34b0e9f9be0a87ae2f7
#
_cell.length_a   1.000
_cell.length_b   1.000
_cell.length_c   1.000
_cell.angle_alpha   90.00
_cell.angle_beta   90.00
_cell.angle_gamma   90.00
#
_symmetry.space_group_name_H-M   'P 1'
#
loop_
_entity.id
_entity.type
_entity.pdbx_description
1 polymer ?
#
loop_
_entity_poly.entity_id
_entity_poly.type
_entity_poly.pdbx_seq_one_letter_code
_entity_poly.pdbx_strand_id
1 'polypeptide(L)'
;MSHLVVTDDTTIQSPEDRILDAARRCVDRWGMNKLTIDDVATEANVSRATLYRIFPGGKDIMFDALRVRELSEFFAGMRASIEPVESLLDFAVKASVYALREMRNDEHLAMM
;
A
#
# COMPACT_ATOMS: atom_id res chain seq x y z
N MET A 1 -13.09 -16.09 -19.75
CA MET A 1 -12.89 -16.41 -19.33
C MET A 1 -12.06 -16.29 -18.57
N SER A 2 -11.45 -16.48 -18.54
CA SER A 2 -10.57 -16.54 -17.56
C SER A 2 -10.21 -15.33 -16.91
N HIS A 3 -10.27 -14.24 -17.48
CA HIS A 3 -9.88 -13.07 -16.80
C HIS A 3 -10.77 -12.75 -15.69
N LEU A 4 -11.89 -13.38 -15.60
CA LEU A 4 -12.72 -13.24 -14.44
C LEU A 4 -12.02 -13.68 -13.19
N VAL A 5 -11.08 -14.58 -13.31
CA VAL A 5 -10.34 -15.03 -12.17
C VAL A 5 -9.67 -13.88 -11.46
N VAL A 6 -9.09 -12.98 -12.23
CA VAL A 6 -8.45 -11.82 -11.65
C VAL A 6 -9.46 -10.94 -10.95
N THR A 7 -10.60 -10.76 -11.59
CA THR A 7 -11.66 -9.97 -11.01
C THR A 7 -12.16 -10.59 -9.72
N ASP A 8 -12.32 -11.90 -9.74
CA ASP A 8 -12.79 -12.61 -8.57
C ASP A 8 -11.82 -12.45 -7.41
N ASP A 9 -10.54 -12.48 -7.68
CA ASP A 9 -9.54 -12.30 -6.64
C ASP A 9 -9.65 -10.95 -6.00
N THR A 10 -9.98 -9.93 -6.77
CA THR A 10 -10.08 -8.60 -6.22
C THR A 10 -11.38 -8.38 -5.49
N THR A 11 -12.45 -9.10 -5.88
CA THR A 11 -13.72 -8.92 -5.23
C THR A 11 -13.88 -9.79 -4.00
N ILE A 12 -13.19 -10.90 -3.94
CA ILE A 12 -13.31 -11.82 -2.81
C ILE A 12 -12.20 -11.51 -1.83
N GLN A 13 -12.54 -10.74 -0.82
CA GLN A 13 -11.60 -10.46 0.25
C GLN A 13 -11.64 -11.60 1.25
N SER A 14 -10.49 -11.87 1.87
CA SER A 14 -10.46 -12.80 2.99
C SER A 14 -11.28 -12.22 4.13
N PRO A 15 -11.81 -13.06 5.03
CA PRO A 15 -12.49 -12.54 6.21
C PRO A 15 -11.62 -11.61 7.03
N GLU A 16 -10.33 -11.90 7.11
CA GLU A 16 -9.40 -11.05 7.83
C GLU A 16 -9.34 -9.66 7.21
N ASP A 17 -9.21 -9.59 5.90
CA ASP A 17 -9.15 -8.30 5.22
C ASP A 17 -10.44 -7.52 5.39
N ARG A 18 -11.58 -8.19 5.33
CA ARG A 18 -12.86 -7.52 5.53
C ARG A 18 -12.96 -6.91 6.92
N ILE A 19 -12.49 -7.63 7.93
CA ILE A 19 -12.50 -7.12 9.29
C ILE A 19 -11.55 -5.94 9.43
N LEU A 20 -10.37 -6.03 8.85
CA LEU A 20 -9.40 -4.95 8.93
C LEU A 20 -9.88 -3.69 8.20
N ASP A 21 -10.51 -3.86 7.04
CA ASP A 21 -11.11 -2.73 6.33
C ASP A 21 -12.22 -2.08 7.16
N ALA A 22 -13.04 -2.91 7.80
CA ALA A 22 -14.10 -2.41 8.67
C ALA A 22 -13.52 -1.68 9.86
N ALA A 23 -12.46 -2.23 10.46
CA ALA A 23 -11.79 -1.58 11.58
C ALA A 23 -11.25 -0.22 11.18
N ARG A 24 -10.67 -0.13 9.99
CA ARG A 24 -10.16 1.14 9.49
C ARG A 24 -11.27 2.17 9.34
N ARG A 25 -12.40 1.76 8.78
CA ARG A 25 -13.53 2.67 8.64
C ARG A 25 -14.06 3.12 10.00
N CYS A 26 -14.09 2.21 10.96
CA CYS A 26 -14.54 2.55 12.30
C CYS A 26 -13.59 3.52 12.98
N VAL A 27 -12.29 3.31 12.84
CA VAL A 27 -11.29 4.21 13.39
C VAL A 27 -11.45 5.61 12.80
N ASP A 28 -11.65 5.67 11.49
CA ASP A 28 -11.81 6.96 10.83
C ASP A 28 -13.07 7.70 11.29
N ARG A 29 -14.11 6.94 11.63
CA ARG A 29 -15.39 7.53 12.03
C ARG A 29 -15.44 7.92 13.50
N TRP A 30 -14.94 7.05 14.38
CA TRP A 30 -15.10 7.25 15.81
C TRP A 30 -13.82 7.38 16.60
N GLY A 31 -12.67 7.08 15.99
CA GLY A 31 -11.39 7.07 16.68
C GLY A 31 -11.14 5.75 17.40
N MET A 32 -9.88 5.50 17.69
CA MET A 32 -9.48 4.21 18.28
C MET A 32 -10.01 4.00 19.70
N ASN A 33 -10.14 5.07 20.45
CA ASN A 33 -10.51 4.94 21.86
C ASN A 33 -11.97 4.56 22.07
N LYS A 34 -12.83 4.98 21.16
CA LYS A 34 -14.27 4.72 21.29
C LYS A 34 -14.74 3.48 20.59
N LEU A 35 -13.88 2.91 19.80
CA LEU A 35 -14.21 1.78 18.98
C LEU A 35 -14.29 0.49 19.79
N THR A 36 -15.31 -0.32 19.55
CA THR A 36 -15.44 -1.61 20.19
C THR A 36 -15.38 -2.73 19.15
N ILE A 37 -15.14 -3.94 19.65
CA ILE A 37 -15.14 -5.13 18.79
C ILE A 37 -16.49 -5.31 18.12
N ASP A 38 -17.57 -5.02 18.84
CA ASP A 38 -18.92 -5.15 18.28
C ASP A 38 -19.14 -4.18 17.13
N ASP A 39 -18.59 -2.97 17.25
CA ASP A 39 -18.67 -1.99 16.17
C ASP A 39 -18.01 -2.52 14.91
N VAL A 40 -16.84 -3.10 15.05
CA VAL A 40 -16.11 -3.63 13.92
C VAL A 40 -16.84 -4.83 13.32
N ALA A 41 -17.33 -5.72 14.16
CA ALA A 41 -18.06 -6.89 13.70
C ALA A 41 -19.30 -6.47 12.88
N THR A 42 -20.01 -5.47 13.39
CA THR A 42 -21.19 -4.95 12.70
C THR A 42 -20.79 -4.34 11.36
N GLU A 43 -19.75 -3.54 11.35
CA GLU A 43 -19.29 -2.89 10.12
C GLU A 43 -18.79 -3.91 9.11
N ALA A 44 -18.14 -4.97 9.57
CA ALA A 44 -17.63 -6.03 8.70
C ALA A 44 -18.70 -7.04 8.29
N ASN A 45 -19.86 -6.93 8.90
CA ASN A 45 -20.98 -7.86 8.66
C ASN A 45 -20.58 -9.30 9.02
N VAL A 46 -19.93 -9.45 10.15
CA VAL A 46 -19.58 -10.77 10.69
C VAL A 46 -20.07 -10.85 12.13
N SER A 47 -20.19 -12.07 12.65
CA SER A 47 -20.55 -12.24 14.03
C SER A 47 -19.37 -11.96 14.94
N ARG A 48 -19.66 -11.61 16.19
CA ARG A 48 -18.61 -11.40 17.18
C ARG A 48 -17.78 -12.66 17.34
N ALA A 49 -18.41 -13.83 17.32
CA ALA A 49 -17.70 -15.10 17.43
C ALA A 49 -16.74 -15.30 16.26
N THR A 50 -17.16 -14.94 15.06
CA THR A 50 -16.29 -15.04 13.89
C THR A 50 -15.09 -14.13 14.03
N LEU A 51 -15.32 -12.90 14.51
CA LEU A 51 -14.25 -11.95 14.69
C LEU A 51 -13.22 -12.49 15.70
N TYR A 52 -13.68 -13.01 16.83
CA TYR A 52 -12.78 -13.55 17.84
C TYR A 52 -12.08 -14.81 17.38
N ARG A 53 -12.68 -15.56 16.48
CA ARG A 53 -12.02 -16.73 15.91
C ARG A 53 -10.86 -16.34 15.02
N ILE A 54 -11.03 -15.27 14.27
CA ILE A 54 -10.00 -14.78 13.35
C ILE A 54 -8.93 -14.00 14.10
N PHE A 55 -9.33 -13.22 15.09
CA PHE A 55 -8.42 -12.43 15.92
C PHE A 55 -8.60 -12.81 17.38
N PRO A 56 -8.01 -13.93 17.81
CA PRO A 56 -8.25 -14.46 19.15
C PRO A 56 -7.91 -13.51 20.29
N GLY A 57 -7.02 -12.58 20.09
CA GLY A 57 -6.69 -11.60 21.12
C GLY A 57 -7.65 -10.43 21.20
N GLY A 58 -8.63 -10.37 20.30
CA GLY A 58 -9.61 -9.31 20.30
C GLY A 58 -9.08 -8.01 19.74
N LYS A 59 -9.48 -6.91 20.39
CA LYS A 59 -9.21 -5.57 19.86
C LYS A 59 -7.73 -5.28 19.67
N ASP A 60 -6.90 -5.66 20.63
CA ASP A 60 -5.47 -5.36 20.55
C ASP A 60 -4.80 -6.09 19.39
N ILE A 61 -5.12 -7.36 19.24
CA ILE A 61 -4.54 -8.16 18.16
C ILE A 61 -5.05 -7.66 16.81
N MET A 62 -6.33 -7.32 16.75
CA MET A 62 -6.91 -6.79 15.52
C MET A 62 -6.23 -5.49 15.10
N PHE A 63 -5.99 -4.59 16.05
CA PHE A 63 -5.33 -3.33 15.74
C PHE A 63 -3.87 -3.51 15.40
N ASP A 64 -3.19 -4.49 16.02
CA ASP A 64 -1.83 -4.81 15.63
C ASP A 64 -1.78 -5.29 14.17
N ALA A 65 -2.72 -6.15 13.80
CA ALA A 65 -2.81 -6.63 12.42
C ALA A 65 -3.09 -5.49 11.45
N LEU A 66 -3.95 -4.55 11.85
CA LEU A 66 -4.25 -3.39 11.02
C LEU A 66 -3.00 -2.52 10.83
N ARG A 67 -2.26 -2.29 11.91
CA ARG A 67 -1.02 -1.50 11.82
C ARG A 67 -0.01 -2.16 10.90
N VAL A 68 0.15 -3.47 11.02
CA VAL A 68 1.08 -4.21 10.16
C VAL A 68 0.65 -4.09 8.71
N ARG A 69 -0.64 -4.23 8.43
CA ARG A 69 -1.13 -4.11 7.07
C ARG A 69 -0.89 -2.71 6.51
N GLU A 70 -1.18 -1.69 7.31
CA GLU A 70 -0.99 -0.31 6.87
C GLU A 70 0.47 0.00 6.63
N LEU A 71 1.33 -0.54 7.47
CA LEU A 71 2.76 -0.36 7.31
C LEU A 71 3.24 -1.04 6.03
N SER A 72 2.75 -2.25 5.77
CA SER A 72 3.08 -2.97 4.54
C SER A 72 2.63 -2.20 3.31
N GLU A 73 1.43 -1.64 3.35
CA GLU A 73 0.90 -0.84 2.25
C GLU A 73 1.73 0.43 2.05
N PHE A 74 2.15 1.05 3.15
CA PHE A 74 2.98 2.23 3.09
C PHE A 74 4.32 1.93 2.41
N PHE A 75 4.97 0.84 2.82
CA PHE A 75 6.23 0.45 2.21
C PHE A 75 6.07 0.03 0.76
N ALA A 76 4.96 -0.63 0.43
CA ALA A 76 4.68 -0.98 -0.96
C ALA A 76 4.49 0.27 -1.80
N GLY A 77 3.80 1.26 -1.25
CA GLY A 77 3.62 2.54 -1.92
C GLY A 77 4.94 3.27 -2.12
N MET A 78 5.79 3.25 -1.08
CA MET A 78 7.13 3.84 -1.19
C MET A 78 7.95 3.16 -2.27
N ARG A 79 7.91 1.83 -2.29
CA ARG A 79 8.67 1.09 -3.30
C ARG A 79 8.19 1.42 -4.70
N ALA A 80 6.87 1.49 -4.87
CA ALA A 80 6.30 1.83 -6.17
C ALA A 80 6.67 3.25 -6.59
N SER A 81 6.82 4.16 -5.62
CA SER A 81 7.26 5.52 -5.91
C SER A 81 8.74 5.60 -6.24
N ILE A 82 9.54 4.79 -5.56
CA ILE A 82 10.98 4.82 -5.75
C ILE A 82 11.37 4.27 -7.11
N GLU A 83 10.70 3.22 -7.59
CA GLU A 83 11.04 2.63 -8.87
C GLU A 83 10.98 3.64 -10.02
N PRO A 84 9.89 4.41 -10.17
CA PRO A 84 9.87 5.43 -11.20
C PRO A 84 10.94 6.50 -11.01
N VAL A 85 11.21 6.86 -9.75
CA VAL A 85 12.25 7.86 -9.45
C VAL A 85 13.61 7.33 -9.84
N GLU A 86 13.91 6.08 -9.52
CA GLU A 86 15.17 5.48 -9.90
C GLU A 86 15.34 5.43 -11.42
N SER A 87 14.28 5.07 -12.13
CA SER A 87 14.31 5.06 -13.58
C SER A 87 14.56 6.45 -14.14
N LEU A 88 13.93 7.44 -13.54
CA LEU A 88 14.11 8.82 -13.95
C LEU A 88 15.52 9.29 -13.70
N LEU A 89 16.08 8.96 -12.54
CA LEU A 89 17.45 9.32 -12.21
C LEU A 89 18.44 8.64 -13.16
N ASP A 90 18.21 7.38 -13.47
CA ASP A 90 19.05 6.65 -14.40
C ASP A 90 19.04 7.31 -15.77
N PHE A 91 17.84 7.67 -16.24
CA PHE A 91 17.70 8.39 -17.51
C PHE A 91 18.42 9.73 -17.44
N ALA A 92 18.25 10.46 -16.36
CA ALA A 92 18.88 11.77 -16.20
C ALA A 92 20.40 11.67 -16.21
N VAL A 93 20.93 10.66 -15.55
CA VAL A 93 22.39 10.45 -15.53
C VAL A 93 22.89 10.14 -16.93
N LYS A 94 22.22 9.25 -17.63
CA LYS A 94 22.61 8.89 -18.99
C LYS A 94 22.51 10.08 -19.94
N ALA A 95 21.45 10.85 -19.81
CA ALA A 95 21.26 12.03 -20.64
C ALA A 95 22.33 13.07 -20.34
N SER A 96 22.69 13.23 -19.06
CA SER A 96 23.75 14.16 -18.67
C SER A 96 25.09 13.78 -19.24
N VAL A 97 25.41 12.50 -19.19
CA VAL A 97 26.66 12.01 -19.75
C VAL A 97 26.71 12.26 -21.26
N TYR A 98 25.60 11.98 -21.92
CA TYR A 98 25.52 12.22 -23.36
C TYR A 98 25.69 13.72 -23.68
N ALA A 99 24.99 14.56 -22.92
CA ALA A 99 25.06 16.01 -23.11
C ALA A 99 26.49 16.53 -22.88
N LEU A 100 27.15 16.01 -21.86
CA LEU A 100 28.52 16.41 -21.60
C LEU A 100 29.47 16.04 -22.73
N ARG A 101 29.26 14.87 -23.30
CA ARG A 101 30.07 14.46 -24.46
C ARG A 101 29.84 15.38 -25.65
N GLU A 102 28.57 15.72 -25.88
CA GLU A 102 28.26 16.60 -27.00
C GLU A 102 28.81 17.99 -26.75
N MET A 103 28.71 18.49 -25.53
CA MET A 103 29.26 19.79 -25.18
C MET A 103 30.78 19.82 -25.32
N ARG A 104 31.42 18.73 -24.93
CA ARG A 104 32.87 18.66 -25.09
C ARG A 104 33.26 18.72 -26.56
N ASN A 105 32.49 18.03 -27.40
CA ASN A 105 32.77 18.10 -28.85
C ASN A 105 32.52 19.48 -29.38
N ASP A 106 31.49 20.17 -28.93
CA ASP A 106 31.16 21.51 -29.36
C ASP A 106 32.24 22.50 -28.90
N GLU A 107 32.68 22.37 -27.65
CA GLU A 107 33.75 23.21 -27.16
C GLU A 107 35.00 23.05 -27.99
N HIS A 108 35.31 21.83 -28.34
CA HIS A 108 36.46 21.58 -29.17
C HIS A 108 36.32 22.26 -30.51
N LEU A 109 35.12 22.18 -31.09
CA LEU A 109 34.87 22.89 -32.35
C LEU A 109 34.92 24.40 -32.18
N ALA A 110 34.38 24.89 -31.07
CA ALA A 110 34.37 26.33 -30.84
C ALA A 110 35.74 26.88 -30.62
N MET A 111 36.67 26.10 -30.14
CA MET A 111 38.03 26.55 -29.91
C MET A 111 38.85 26.55 -31.17
N MET A 112 38.38 25.91 -32.18
CA MET A 112 39.04 25.96 -33.45
C MET A 112 38.62 27.20 -34.22
#